data_8af9f4f28fc8ce85abbe24819f59a1b4
#
_entry.id   8af9f4f28fc8ce85abbe24819f59a1b4
#
_cell.length_a   1.000
_cell.length_b   1.000
_cell.length_c   1.000
_cell.angle_alpha   90.00
_cell.angle_beta   90.00
_cell.angle_gamma   90.00
#
_symmetry.space_group_name_H-M   'P 1'
#
loop_
_entity.id
_entity.type
_entity.pdbx_description
1 polymer ?
#
loop_
_entity_poly.entity_id
_entity_poly.type
_entity_poly.pdbx_seq_one_letter_code
_entity_poly.pdbx_strand_id
1 'polypeptide(L)'
;MKNLTEKTMWDKFYAPHRKERNPLHNDDCIYTPEVVVFKTDTAYPRLLPEEKWYTVNVLTCAAPNLRTRPSNGMNSGDGDKPVRISQAELKRLHEKRMRKVLDIAAAEGNEVVILGAFGCGAFCNPPGVVAAAMKTVVEE
;
A
#
# COMPACT_ATOMS: atom_id res chain seq x y z
N MET A 1 17.66 -1.70 -9.76
CA MET A 1 16.20 -1.68 -10.08
C MET A 1 15.98 -1.56 -11.58
N LYS A 2 15.01 -2.26 -12.16
CA LYS A 2 14.66 -2.06 -13.58
C LYS A 2 13.62 -0.94 -13.64
N ASN A 3 13.88 0.09 -14.43
CA ASN A 3 12.86 1.10 -14.71
C ASN A 3 11.65 0.44 -15.35
N LEU A 4 10.50 0.54 -14.68
CA LEU A 4 9.25 -0.03 -15.17
C LEU A 4 8.52 1.04 -15.98
N THR A 5 8.30 0.76 -17.26
CA THR A 5 7.39 1.55 -18.08
C THR A 5 5.93 1.21 -17.73
N GLU A 6 4.97 2.07 -18.08
CA GLU A 6 3.54 1.82 -17.86
C GLU A 6 3.10 0.44 -18.36
N LYS A 7 3.50 0.06 -19.58
CA LYS A 7 3.23 -1.27 -20.14
C LYS A 7 3.86 -2.39 -19.32
N THR A 8 5.09 -2.20 -18.86
CA THR A 8 5.81 -3.20 -18.05
C THR A 8 5.17 -3.35 -16.66
N MET A 9 4.68 -2.25 -16.08
CA MET A 9 3.93 -2.28 -14.82
C MET A 9 2.64 -3.07 -14.96
N TRP A 10 1.89 -2.84 -16.03
CA TRP A 10 0.67 -3.61 -16.28
C TRP A 10 0.98 -5.09 -16.41
N ASP A 11 1.89 -5.48 -17.29
CA ASP A 11 2.17 -6.88 -17.63
C ASP A 11 2.79 -7.66 -16.46
N LYS A 12 3.67 -7.03 -15.69
CA LYS A 12 4.45 -7.70 -14.64
C LYS A 12 3.88 -7.57 -13.24
N PHE A 13 3.07 -6.55 -12.99
CA PHE A 13 2.50 -6.29 -11.67
C PHE A 13 0.98 -6.40 -11.67
N TYR A 14 0.27 -5.52 -12.35
CA TYR A 14 -1.19 -5.44 -12.22
C TYR A 14 -1.93 -6.63 -12.83
N ALA A 15 -1.56 -7.08 -14.02
CA ALA A 15 -2.27 -8.16 -14.71
C ALA A 15 -2.20 -9.51 -13.96
N PRO A 16 -1.03 -9.96 -13.44
CA PRO A 16 -0.93 -11.16 -12.61
C PRO A 16 -1.80 -11.06 -11.36
N HIS A 17 -1.75 -9.95 -10.62
CA HIS A 17 -2.52 -9.76 -9.40
C HIS A 17 -4.03 -9.80 -9.65
N ARG A 18 -4.49 -9.16 -10.72
CA ARG A 18 -5.91 -9.23 -11.11
C ARG A 18 -6.36 -10.64 -11.50
N LYS A 19 -5.46 -11.44 -12.08
CA LYS A 19 -5.73 -12.83 -12.45
C LYS A 19 -5.85 -13.74 -11.22
N GLU A 20 -5.05 -13.51 -10.19
CA GLU A 20 -5.10 -14.30 -8.93
C GLU A 20 -6.44 -14.16 -8.22
N ARG A 21 -7.12 -13.03 -8.35
CA ARG A 21 -8.39 -12.72 -7.66
C ARG A 21 -8.31 -12.96 -6.15
N ASN A 22 -7.19 -12.60 -5.56
CA ASN A 22 -6.92 -12.79 -4.14
C ASN A 22 -7.17 -11.50 -3.36
N PRO A 23 -8.23 -11.40 -2.54
CA PRO A 23 -8.52 -10.19 -1.78
C PRO A 23 -7.51 -9.91 -0.66
N LEU A 24 -6.74 -10.89 -0.23
CA LEU A 24 -5.64 -10.64 0.71
C LEU A 24 -4.44 -9.97 0.04
N HIS A 25 -4.40 -9.99 -1.29
CA HIS A 25 -3.26 -9.55 -2.08
C HIS A 25 -1.97 -10.32 -1.74
N ASN A 26 -0.85 -9.88 -2.26
CA ASN A 26 0.46 -10.40 -1.91
C ASN A 26 1.34 -9.31 -1.29
N ASP A 27 2.61 -9.61 -1.07
CA ASP A 27 3.56 -8.68 -0.44
C ASP A 27 4.36 -7.87 -1.46
N ASP A 28 3.94 -7.83 -2.74
CA ASP A 28 4.63 -7.05 -3.75
C ASP A 28 4.45 -5.56 -3.52
N CYS A 29 5.54 -4.83 -3.70
CA CYS A 29 5.59 -3.39 -3.53
C CYS A 29 6.19 -2.72 -4.76
N ILE A 30 5.78 -1.48 -5.01
CA ILE A 30 6.36 -0.62 -6.03
C ILE A 30 7.02 0.54 -5.29
N TYR A 31 8.32 0.71 -5.49
CA TYR A 31 9.04 1.87 -5.02
C TYR A 31 9.20 2.87 -6.15
N THR A 32 8.73 4.10 -5.93
CA THR A 32 8.80 5.20 -6.89
C THR A 32 9.58 6.35 -6.25
N PRO A 33 10.84 6.56 -6.63
CA PRO A 33 11.64 7.65 -6.09
C PRO A 33 11.25 8.98 -6.73
N GLU A 34 11.57 10.07 -6.03
CA GLU A 34 11.54 11.46 -6.52
C GLU A 34 10.19 11.90 -7.10
N VAL A 35 9.09 11.47 -6.48
CA VAL A 35 7.75 11.93 -6.85
C VAL A 35 7.59 13.40 -6.45
N VAL A 36 7.31 14.27 -7.41
CA VAL A 36 7.15 15.70 -7.16
C VAL A 36 5.78 16.00 -6.56
N VAL A 37 5.78 16.65 -5.41
CA VAL A 37 4.59 17.21 -4.78
C VAL A 37 4.48 18.69 -5.16
N PHE A 38 3.47 19.03 -5.94
CA PHE A 38 3.28 20.37 -6.52
C PHE A 38 1.91 20.99 -6.21
N LYS A 39 1.07 20.29 -5.45
CA LYS A 39 -0.26 20.78 -5.04
C LYS A 39 -0.45 20.68 -3.53
N THR A 40 -1.33 21.52 -2.99
CA THR A 40 -1.76 21.43 -1.60
C THR A 40 -2.60 20.17 -1.37
N ASP A 41 -2.49 19.59 -0.18
CA ASP A 41 -3.36 18.51 0.30
C ASP A 41 -4.60 19.09 0.98
N THR A 42 -5.57 19.48 0.18
CA THR A 42 -6.84 20.06 0.63
C THR A 42 -8.00 19.49 -0.21
N ALA A 43 -9.23 19.68 0.26
CA ALA A 43 -10.44 19.29 -0.49
C ALA A 43 -10.50 19.92 -1.90
N TYR A 44 -9.86 21.08 -2.07
CA TYR A 44 -9.72 21.77 -3.36
C TYR A 44 -8.22 22.02 -3.61
N PRO A 45 -7.46 21.04 -4.15
CA PRO A 45 -6.03 21.16 -4.35
C PRO A 45 -5.66 22.34 -5.25
N ARG A 46 -4.75 23.18 -4.77
CA ARG A 46 -4.22 24.32 -5.51
C ARG A 46 -2.77 24.06 -5.88
N LEU A 47 -2.33 24.58 -7.02
CA LEU A 47 -0.94 24.55 -7.44
C LEU A 47 -0.10 25.33 -6.43
N LEU A 48 0.98 24.73 -5.98
CA LEU A 48 2.00 25.42 -5.16
C LEU A 48 2.91 26.26 -6.08
N PRO A 49 3.44 27.40 -5.60
CA PRO A 49 4.54 28.07 -6.27
C PRO A 49 5.73 27.13 -6.44
N GLU A 50 6.49 27.24 -7.54
CA GLU A 50 7.59 26.29 -7.86
C GLU A 50 8.62 26.17 -6.74
N GLU A 51 8.94 27.26 -6.07
CA GLU A 51 9.87 27.30 -4.94
C GLU A 51 9.41 26.53 -3.70
N LYS A 52 8.13 26.10 -3.68
CA LYS A 52 7.54 25.25 -2.65
C LYS A 52 7.32 23.80 -3.09
N TRP A 53 7.73 23.46 -4.28
CA TRP A 53 7.69 22.08 -4.72
C TRP A 53 8.75 21.27 -3.99
N TYR A 54 8.45 20.05 -3.68
CA TYR A 54 9.38 19.13 -3.02
C TYR A 54 9.18 17.71 -3.56
N THR A 55 10.17 16.86 -3.33
CA THR A 55 10.10 15.44 -3.72
C THR A 55 9.92 14.55 -2.51
N VAL A 56 9.23 13.45 -2.74
CA VAL A 56 9.08 12.34 -1.78
C VAL A 56 9.29 11.03 -2.50
N ASN A 57 9.75 10.03 -1.79
CA ASN A 57 9.74 8.66 -2.29
C ASN A 57 8.41 8.01 -1.91
N VAL A 58 7.77 7.33 -2.84
CA VAL A 58 6.48 6.67 -2.61
C VAL A 58 6.65 5.15 -2.68
N LEU A 59 6.24 4.47 -1.63
CA LEU A 59 6.16 3.02 -1.60
C LEU A 59 4.70 2.59 -1.64
N THR A 60 4.31 1.93 -2.72
CA THR A 60 2.95 1.44 -2.94
C THR A 60 2.89 -0.05 -2.68
N CYS A 61 2.01 -0.47 -1.78
CA CYS A 61 1.66 -1.87 -1.58
C CYS A 61 0.16 -2.01 -1.28
N ALA A 62 -0.38 -3.19 -1.52
CA ALA A 62 -1.80 -3.44 -1.33
C ALA A 62 -2.10 -3.95 0.08
N ALA A 63 -3.05 -3.31 0.78
CA ALA A 63 -3.60 -3.85 2.03
C ALA A 63 -4.59 -4.99 1.73
N PRO A 64 -4.82 -5.93 2.66
CA PRO A 64 -5.89 -6.91 2.54
C PRO A 64 -7.24 -6.24 2.35
N ASN A 65 -8.05 -6.71 1.40
CA ASN A 65 -9.39 -6.22 1.18
C ASN A 65 -10.41 -7.12 1.91
N LEU A 66 -10.86 -6.67 3.08
CA LEU A 66 -11.79 -7.42 3.96
C LEU A 66 -13.26 -7.02 3.75
N ARG A 67 -13.56 -6.34 2.65
CA ARG A 67 -14.94 -5.94 2.33
C ARG A 67 -15.82 -7.16 2.12
N THR A 68 -17.09 -7.03 2.45
CA THR A 68 -18.11 -8.07 2.19
C THR A 68 -18.19 -8.42 0.69
N ARG A 69 -18.00 -7.41 -0.18
CA ARG A 69 -17.88 -7.58 -1.64
C ARG A 69 -16.55 -7.00 -2.07
N PRO A 70 -15.46 -7.79 -2.09
CA PRO A 70 -14.12 -7.28 -2.41
C PRO A 70 -14.03 -6.73 -3.83
N SER A 71 -14.60 -7.43 -4.81
CA SER A 71 -14.59 -7.00 -6.20
C SER A 71 -15.61 -5.89 -6.46
N ASN A 72 -15.21 -4.90 -7.24
CA ASN A 72 -16.05 -3.82 -7.77
C ASN A 72 -15.42 -3.25 -9.06
N GLY A 73 -16.00 -2.19 -9.63
CA GLY A 73 -15.50 -1.58 -10.86
C GLY A 73 -14.04 -1.13 -10.80
N MET A 74 -13.54 -0.73 -9.61
CA MET A 74 -12.14 -0.33 -9.40
C MET A 74 -11.23 -1.51 -9.03
N ASN A 75 -11.73 -2.47 -8.22
CA ASN A 75 -10.97 -3.59 -7.64
C ASN A 75 -11.45 -4.94 -8.17
N SER A 76 -11.68 -5.05 -9.47
CA SER A 76 -12.22 -6.28 -10.10
C SER A 76 -11.29 -7.50 -9.99
N GLY A 77 -10.01 -7.31 -9.64
CA GLY A 77 -9.05 -8.37 -9.38
C GLY A 77 -9.17 -9.04 -8.01
N ASP A 78 -9.90 -8.44 -7.07
CA ASP A 78 -9.95 -8.92 -5.67
C ASP A 78 -10.90 -10.11 -5.44
N GLY A 79 -11.58 -10.61 -6.48
CA GLY A 79 -12.54 -11.71 -6.37
C GLY A 79 -13.87 -11.27 -5.79
N ASP A 80 -14.82 -12.19 -5.72
CA ASP A 80 -16.22 -11.92 -5.33
C ASP A 80 -16.55 -12.43 -3.93
N LYS A 81 -15.68 -13.27 -3.35
CA LYS A 81 -15.91 -13.89 -2.04
C LYS A 81 -15.19 -13.10 -0.94
N PRO A 82 -15.89 -12.76 0.16
CA PRO A 82 -15.26 -12.13 1.31
C PRO A 82 -14.24 -13.07 1.95
N VAL A 83 -13.17 -12.49 2.47
CA VAL A 83 -12.17 -13.22 3.24
C VAL A 83 -12.69 -13.48 4.66
N ARG A 84 -12.46 -14.70 5.13
CA ARG A 84 -12.58 -15.05 6.55
C ARG A 84 -11.17 -15.30 7.07
N ILE A 85 -10.71 -14.43 7.95
CA ILE A 85 -9.36 -14.47 8.55
C ILE A 85 -9.48 -14.14 10.04
N SER A 86 -8.75 -14.85 10.88
CA SER A 86 -8.71 -14.53 12.30
C SER A 86 -7.90 -13.24 12.55
N GLN A 87 -8.17 -12.56 13.66
CA GLN A 87 -7.42 -11.35 14.01
C GLN A 87 -5.91 -11.63 14.18
N ALA A 88 -5.56 -12.81 14.71
CA ALA A 88 -4.17 -13.21 14.88
C ALA A 88 -3.45 -13.43 13.54
N GLU A 89 -4.11 -14.07 12.57
CA GLU A 89 -3.56 -14.23 11.22
C GLU A 89 -3.46 -12.91 10.48
N LEU A 90 -4.48 -12.07 10.60
CA LEU A 90 -4.48 -10.73 10.00
C LEU A 90 -3.35 -9.87 10.58
N LYS A 91 -3.12 -9.91 11.90
CA LYS A 91 -2.01 -9.21 12.56
C LYS A 91 -0.66 -9.67 11.97
N ARG A 92 -0.42 -10.98 11.89
CA ARG A 92 0.81 -11.53 11.29
C ARG A 92 1.00 -11.12 9.83
N LEU A 93 -0.08 -11.06 9.05
CA LEU A 93 -0.03 -10.60 7.66
C LEU A 93 0.38 -9.12 7.57
N HIS A 94 -0.19 -8.27 8.41
CA HIS A 94 0.20 -6.85 8.49
C HIS A 94 1.64 -6.68 8.96
N GLU A 95 2.10 -7.42 9.98
CA GLU A 95 3.49 -7.39 10.44
C GLU A 95 4.45 -7.74 9.31
N LYS A 96 4.20 -8.85 8.60
CA LYS A 96 5.03 -9.27 7.46
C LYS A 96 5.14 -8.17 6.39
N ARG A 97 4.02 -7.56 6.01
CA ARG A 97 4.02 -6.49 5.01
C ARG A 97 4.71 -5.23 5.50
N MET A 98 4.49 -4.88 6.75
CA MET A 98 5.10 -3.68 7.34
C MET A 98 6.63 -3.84 7.42
N ARG A 99 7.15 -5.00 7.86
CA ARG A 99 8.59 -5.28 7.81
C ARG A 99 9.14 -5.08 6.42
N LYS A 100 8.50 -5.66 5.39
CA LYS A 100 8.94 -5.49 4.00
C LYS A 100 8.92 -4.04 3.55
N VAL A 101 7.91 -3.25 3.94
CA VAL A 101 7.83 -1.81 3.65
C VAL A 101 9.01 -1.07 4.28
N LEU A 102 9.29 -1.33 5.56
CA LEU A 102 10.40 -0.69 6.28
C LEU A 102 11.77 -1.14 5.75
N ASP A 103 11.93 -2.43 5.43
CA ASP A 103 13.16 -2.98 4.83
C ASP A 103 13.47 -2.31 3.48
N ILE A 104 12.44 -2.13 2.62
CA ILE A 104 12.62 -1.44 1.34
C ILE A 104 12.98 0.02 1.60
N ALA A 105 12.27 0.71 2.48
CA ALA A 105 12.54 2.12 2.79
C ALA A 105 13.98 2.31 3.31
N ALA A 106 14.45 1.45 4.20
CA ALA A 106 15.82 1.48 4.72
C ALA A 106 16.85 1.16 3.63
N ALA A 107 16.62 0.13 2.82
CA ALA A 107 17.51 -0.27 1.72
C ALA A 107 17.67 0.82 0.66
N GLU A 108 16.64 1.65 0.47
CA GLU A 108 16.64 2.81 -0.45
C GLU A 108 17.13 4.11 0.24
N GLY A 109 17.67 4.02 1.46
CA GLY A 109 18.30 5.14 2.17
C GLY A 109 17.32 6.19 2.70
N ASN A 110 16.07 5.83 2.93
CA ASN A 110 15.09 6.76 3.51
C ASN A 110 15.24 6.83 5.03
N GLU A 111 15.44 8.02 5.56
CA GLU A 111 15.62 8.29 7.01
C GLU A 111 14.26 8.39 7.74
N VAL A 112 13.21 8.78 7.03
CA VAL A 112 11.87 8.98 7.59
C VAL A 112 10.84 8.26 6.75
N VAL A 113 9.94 7.53 7.41
CA VAL A 113 8.81 6.82 6.78
C VAL A 113 7.50 7.32 7.39
N ILE A 114 6.59 7.80 6.53
CA ILE A 114 5.24 8.18 6.95
C ILE A 114 4.31 7.00 6.67
N LEU A 115 3.76 6.43 7.73
CA LEU A 115 2.84 5.31 7.65
C LEU A 115 1.39 5.79 7.84
N GLY A 116 0.51 5.34 6.95
CA GLY A 116 -0.93 5.58 7.07
C GLY A 116 -1.67 4.44 7.80
N ALA A 117 -2.97 4.61 8.03
CA ALA A 117 -3.85 3.57 8.58
C ALA A 117 -4.13 2.49 7.51
N PHE A 118 -3.16 1.62 7.28
CA PHE A 118 -3.05 0.70 6.15
C PHE A 118 -4.27 -0.21 6.00
N GLY A 119 -5.10 0.06 4.99
CA GLY A 119 -6.30 -0.69 4.70
C GLY A 119 -7.49 -0.46 5.64
N CYS A 120 -7.40 0.46 6.63
CA CYS A 120 -8.48 0.70 7.58
C CYS A 120 -9.68 1.45 7.02
N GLY A 121 -9.53 2.11 5.87
CA GLY A 121 -10.62 2.79 5.17
C GLY A 121 -11.46 1.83 4.34
N ALA A 122 -11.40 2.00 3.01
CA ALA A 122 -12.22 1.25 2.05
C ALA A 122 -12.07 -0.27 2.14
N PHE A 123 -10.95 -0.79 2.63
CA PHE A 123 -10.70 -2.25 2.74
C PHE A 123 -11.11 -2.83 4.10
N CYS A 124 -11.67 -2.04 5.00
CA CYS A 124 -12.30 -2.48 6.25
C CYS A 124 -11.39 -3.30 7.19
N ASN A 125 -10.07 -3.06 7.18
CA ASN A 125 -9.21 -3.68 8.17
C ASN A 125 -9.47 -3.06 9.55
N PRO A 126 -9.57 -3.86 10.64
CA PRO A 126 -9.79 -3.34 11.98
C PRO A 126 -8.60 -2.47 12.44
N PRO A 127 -8.81 -1.18 12.77
CA PRO A 127 -7.71 -0.28 13.13
C PRO A 127 -6.85 -0.77 14.29
N GLY A 128 -7.46 -1.39 15.31
CA GLY A 128 -6.73 -1.94 16.45
C GLY A 128 -5.75 -3.08 16.08
N VAL A 129 -6.11 -3.92 15.12
CA VAL A 129 -5.23 -5.00 14.64
C VAL A 129 -4.07 -4.42 13.84
N VAL A 130 -4.35 -3.44 12.98
CA VAL A 130 -3.33 -2.78 12.16
C VAL A 130 -2.36 -1.99 13.06
N ALA A 131 -2.86 -1.22 14.01
CA ALA A 131 -2.04 -0.48 14.96
C ALA A 131 -1.15 -1.41 15.81
N ALA A 132 -1.70 -2.52 16.30
CA ALA A 132 -0.94 -3.51 17.05
C ALA A 132 0.16 -4.17 16.21
N ALA A 133 -0.10 -4.44 14.93
CA ALA A 133 0.91 -4.96 14.01
C ALA A 133 2.03 -3.94 13.75
N MET A 134 1.66 -2.68 13.48
CA MET A 134 2.61 -1.59 13.28
C MET A 134 3.50 -1.38 14.50
N LYS A 135 2.88 -1.33 15.70
CA LYS A 135 3.62 -1.20 16.96
C LYS A 135 4.67 -2.30 17.12
N THR A 136 4.28 -3.57 16.91
CA THR A 136 5.19 -4.71 17.00
C THR A 136 6.42 -4.52 16.10
N VAL A 137 6.22 -4.11 14.85
CA VAL A 137 7.30 -4.02 13.86
C VAL A 137 8.20 -2.79 14.08
N VAL A 138 7.66 -1.69 14.57
CA VAL A 138 8.43 -0.47 14.83
C VAL A 138 9.28 -0.59 16.11
N GLU A 139 8.86 -1.44 17.05
CA GLU A 139 9.60 -1.69 18.31
C GLU A 139 10.66 -2.80 18.18
N GLU A 140 10.77 -3.49 17.04
CA GLU A 140 11.83 -4.47 16.72
C GLU A 140 13.16 -3.79 16.34
#